data_d63d02bde7fb1b11f3fc87425a0d659f
#
_entry.id   d63d02bde7fb1b11f3fc87425a0d659f
#
_cell.length_a   1.000
_cell.length_b   1.000
_cell.length_c   1.000
_cell.angle_alpha   90.00
_cell.angle_beta   90.00
_cell.angle_gamma   90.00
#
_symmetry.space_group_name_H-M   'P 1'
#
loop_
_entity.id
_entity.type
_entity.pdbx_description
1 polymer ?
#
loop_
_entity_poly.entity_id
_entity_poly.type
_entity_poly.pdbx_seq_one_letter_code
_entity_poly.pdbx_strand_id
1 'polypeptide(L)'
;VYGDDSVVDYYGATDTDARSTNIKKFQNDDNCRFFVGTTHTGGYGITLTAGSNMIYFSNGYDLEKRQQSEARIDRIGQTQKMTYIDIMSQDTIDERIVKALRNKVNIANKIMDEDFREWI
;
A
#
# COMPACT_ATOMS: atom_id res chain seq x y z
N VAL A 1 -15.56 -9.39 -15.11
CA VAL A 1 -14.74 -10.57 -15.36
C VAL A 1 -14.62 -11.46 -14.13
N TYR A 2 -14.40 -10.88 -12.97
CA TYR A 2 -14.19 -11.66 -11.75
C TYR A 2 -15.43 -11.75 -10.85
N GLY A 3 -16.47 -10.96 -11.07
CA GLY A 3 -17.69 -10.93 -10.25
C GLY A 3 -17.55 -10.03 -9.00
N ASP A 4 -18.70 -9.76 -8.36
CA ASP A 4 -18.76 -8.80 -7.23
C ASP A 4 -18.10 -9.34 -5.96
N ASP A 5 -18.05 -10.66 -5.79
CA ASP A 5 -17.44 -11.30 -4.61
C ASP A 5 -15.90 -11.26 -4.63
N SER A 6 -15.29 -10.87 -5.75
CA SER A 6 -13.83 -10.83 -5.91
C SER A 6 -13.18 -9.57 -5.37
N VAL A 7 -13.95 -8.56 -5.00
CA VAL A 7 -13.43 -7.25 -4.59
C VAL A 7 -14.09 -6.80 -3.29
N VAL A 8 -13.29 -6.18 -2.42
CA VAL A 8 -13.76 -5.46 -1.23
C VAL A 8 -13.20 -4.04 -1.25
N ASP A 9 -13.91 -3.12 -0.61
CA ASP A 9 -13.50 -1.73 -0.50
C ASP A 9 -13.12 -1.32 0.91
N TYR A 10 -12.34 -0.24 1.01
CA TYR A 10 -11.90 0.33 2.27
C TYR A 10 -11.60 1.81 2.08
N TYR A 11 -12.60 2.66 2.29
CA TYR A 11 -12.46 4.11 2.15
C TYR A 11 -13.35 4.83 3.17
N GLY A 12 -13.32 6.17 3.17
CA GLY A 12 -14.01 6.96 4.19
C GLY A 12 -15.51 6.68 4.33
N ALA A 13 -16.21 6.38 3.22
CA ALA A 13 -17.63 6.07 3.22
C ALA A 13 -17.95 4.61 3.61
N THR A 14 -16.96 3.73 3.67
CA THR A 14 -17.17 2.34 4.10
C THR A 14 -17.52 2.30 5.58
N ASP A 15 -18.60 1.62 5.95
CA ASP A 15 -19.01 1.45 7.33
C ASP A 15 -17.91 0.78 8.16
N THR A 16 -17.76 1.19 9.42
CA THR A 16 -16.71 0.68 10.32
C THR A 16 -16.77 -0.83 10.50
N ASP A 17 -17.98 -1.39 10.66
CA ASP A 17 -18.14 -2.84 10.78
C ASP A 17 -17.80 -3.56 9.47
N ALA A 18 -18.16 -2.97 8.32
CA ALA A 18 -17.83 -3.49 7.02
C ALA A 18 -16.32 -3.46 6.75
N ARG A 19 -15.60 -2.47 7.28
CA ARG A 19 -14.13 -2.38 7.14
C ARG A 19 -13.43 -3.61 7.72
N SER A 20 -13.76 -3.99 8.94
CA SER A 20 -13.20 -5.20 9.58
C SER A 20 -13.54 -6.47 8.81
N THR A 21 -14.79 -6.62 8.38
CA THR A 21 -15.25 -7.76 7.60
C THR A 21 -14.53 -7.84 6.26
N ASN A 22 -14.32 -6.71 5.59
CA ASN A 22 -13.66 -6.64 4.30
C ASN A 22 -12.17 -7.02 4.39
N ILE A 23 -11.49 -6.61 5.45
CA ILE A 23 -10.10 -7.01 5.71
C ILE A 23 -10.01 -8.53 5.88
N LYS A 24 -10.88 -9.11 6.69
CA LYS A 24 -10.91 -10.55 6.93
C LYS A 24 -11.23 -11.33 5.65
N LYS A 25 -12.16 -10.84 4.85
CA LYS A 25 -12.50 -11.45 3.57
C LYS A 25 -11.30 -11.48 2.62
N PHE A 26 -10.60 -10.36 2.48
CA PHE A 26 -9.42 -10.30 1.63
C PHE A 26 -8.30 -11.23 2.12
N GLN A 27 -8.08 -11.32 3.43
CA GLN A 27 -7.02 -12.15 4.01
C GLN A 27 -7.31 -13.65 3.92
N ASN A 28 -8.58 -14.08 3.99
CA ASN A 28 -8.93 -15.48 4.20
C ASN A 28 -9.75 -16.12 3.07
N ASP A 29 -10.35 -15.33 2.19
CA ASP A 29 -11.18 -15.83 1.09
C ASP A 29 -10.40 -15.80 -0.22
N ASP A 30 -10.08 -16.99 -0.75
CA ASP A 30 -9.31 -17.12 -2.01
C ASP A 30 -10.05 -16.54 -3.23
N ASN A 31 -11.37 -16.42 -3.16
CA ASN A 31 -12.17 -15.81 -4.22
C ASN A 31 -12.11 -14.27 -4.19
N CYS A 32 -11.75 -13.68 -3.06
CA CYS A 32 -11.55 -12.24 -2.92
C CYS A 32 -10.13 -11.89 -3.37
N ARG A 33 -10.01 -11.34 -4.58
CA ARG A 33 -8.72 -11.06 -5.23
C ARG A 33 -8.25 -9.63 -5.11
N PHE A 34 -9.18 -8.69 -4.87
CA PHE A 34 -8.88 -7.27 -4.92
C PHE A 34 -9.32 -6.57 -3.65
N PHE A 35 -8.44 -5.73 -3.15
CA PHE A 35 -8.72 -4.81 -2.07
C PHE A 35 -8.53 -3.38 -2.60
N VAL A 36 -9.60 -2.60 -2.62
CA VAL A 36 -9.59 -1.22 -3.14
C VAL A 36 -9.74 -0.26 -1.97
N GLY A 37 -8.77 0.60 -1.78
CA GLY A 37 -8.80 1.53 -0.66
C GLY A 37 -8.06 2.82 -0.93
N THR A 38 -8.14 3.73 0.02
CA THR A 38 -7.37 4.97 0.01
C THR A 38 -6.16 4.84 0.93
N THR A 39 -5.11 5.61 0.65
CA THR A 39 -3.90 5.63 1.49
C THR A 39 -4.16 6.28 2.84
N HIS A 40 -5.21 7.09 2.96
CA HIS A 40 -5.54 7.85 4.18
C HIS A 40 -6.50 7.14 5.12
N THR A 41 -7.26 6.17 4.63
CA THR A 41 -8.29 5.49 5.42
C THR A 41 -7.70 4.38 6.27
N GLY A 42 -8.12 4.31 7.53
CA GLY A 42 -7.80 3.23 8.44
C GLY A 42 -6.50 3.38 9.22
N GLY A 43 -5.68 4.37 8.92
CA GLY A 43 -4.48 4.67 9.68
C GLY A 43 -3.49 3.49 9.79
N TYR A 44 -2.89 3.36 10.96
CA TYR A 44 -1.89 2.34 11.24
C TYR A 44 -2.48 0.97 11.52
N GLY A 45 -1.75 -0.08 11.21
CA GLY A 45 -2.02 -1.42 11.71
C GLY A 45 -2.93 -2.30 10.86
N ILE A 46 -3.35 -1.86 9.68
CA ILE A 46 -4.10 -2.72 8.76
C ILE A 46 -3.15 -3.76 8.17
N THR A 47 -3.53 -5.02 8.27
CA THR A 47 -2.75 -6.13 7.73
C THR A 47 -3.41 -6.73 6.50
N LEU A 48 -2.71 -6.70 5.36
CA LEU A 48 -3.16 -7.19 4.07
C LEU A 48 -2.11 -8.12 3.43
N THR A 49 -1.46 -8.95 4.24
CA THR A 49 -0.36 -9.81 3.80
C THR A 49 -0.76 -10.94 2.85
N ALA A 50 -2.06 -11.18 2.66
CA ALA A 50 -2.55 -12.06 1.60
C ALA A 50 -2.27 -11.48 0.21
N GLY A 51 -2.11 -10.15 0.11
CA GLY A 51 -1.71 -9.48 -1.12
C GLY A 51 -0.20 -9.32 -1.21
N SER A 52 0.34 -9.38 -2.41
CA SER A 52 1.76 -9.14 -2.69
C SER A 52 1.97 -8.05 -3.74
N ASN A 53 0.91 -7.61 -4.39
CA ASN A 53 0.96 -6.56 -5.41
C ASN A 53 0.14 -5.37 -4.94
N MET A 54 0.75 -4.17 -4.98
CA MET A 54 0.05 -2.91 -4.76
C MET A 54 0.08 -2.07 -6.03
N ILE A 55 -1.09 -1.57 -6.41
CA ILE A 55 -1.22 -0.68 -7.56
C ILE A 55 -1.69 0.67 -7.04
N TYR A 56 -0.89 1.70 -7.27
CA TYR A 56 -1.24 3.07 -6.94
C TYR A 56 -1.81 3.76 -8.17
N PHE A 57 -3.12 3.99 -8.14
CA PHE A 57 -3.83 4.70 -9.20
C PHE A 57 -3.48 6.20 -9.20
N SER A 58 -3.29 6.76 -8.01
CA SER A 58 -2.86 8.15 -7.84
C SER A 58 -1.95 8.28 -6.62
N ASN A 59 -1.09 9.29 -6.64
CA ASN A 59 -0.14 9.57 -5.57
C ASN A 59 -0.18 11.04 -5.18
N GLY A 60 0.02 11.32 -3.88
CA GLY A 60 0.37 12.64 -3.37
C GLY A 60 1.85 12.69 -2.99
N TYR A 61 2.33 13.85 -2.56
CA TYR A 61 3.74 14.02 -2.14
C TYR A 61 4.04 13.50 -0.73
N ASP A 62 3.06 12.97 -0.02
CA ASP A 62 3.22 12.55 1.38
C ASP A 62 3.92 11.19 1.48
N LEU A 63 5.20 11.21 1.77
CA LEU A 63 6.01 10.01 1.95
C LEU A 63 5.51 9.14 3.10
N GLU A 64 5.09 9.75 4.21
CA GLU A 64 4.61 8.99 5.37
C GLU A 64 3.38 8.16 5.00
N LYS A 65 2.42 8.75 4.29
CA LYS A 65 1.23 8.04 3.81
C LYS A 65 1.60 6.91 2.84
N ARG A 66 2.57 7.14 1.98
CA ARG A 66 3.07 6.12 1.05
C ARG A 66 3.67 4.94 1.82
N GLN A 67 4.55 5.20 2.76
CA GLN A 67 5.20 4.16 3.56
C GLN A 67 4.21 3.39 4.43
N GLN A 68 3.24 4.07 5.03
CA GLN A 68 2.18 3.43 5.79
C GLN A 68 1.32 2.50 4.93
N SER A 69 1.00 2.92 3.70
CA SER A 69 0.23 2.08 2.79
C SER A 69 1.01 0.86 2.32
N GLU A 70 2.29 1.01 2.03
CA GLU A 70 3.16 -0.12 1.68
C GLU A 70 3.28 -1.11 2.84
N ALA A 71 3.34 -0.63 4.07
CA ALA A 71 3.43 -1.45 5.26
C ALA A 71 2.18 -2.31 5.52
N ARG A 72 1.08 -2.11 4.79
CA ARG A 72 -0.10 -2.99 4.87
C ARG A 72 0.18 -4.39 4.35
N ILE A 73 1.03 -4.52 3.34
CA ILE A 73 1.46 -5.82 2.79
C ILE A 73 2.88 -6.20 3.22
N ASP A 74 3.76 -5.23 3.46
CA ASP A 74 5.14 -5.45 3.94
C ASP A 74 5.16 -5.53 5.46
N ARG A 75 4.77 -6.66 5.98
CA ARG A 75 4.65 -6.91 7.42
C ARG A 75 5.06 -8.33 7.75
N ILE A 76 5.24 -8.60 9.06
CA ILE A 76 5.44 -9.96 9.58
C ILE A 76 4.27 -10.85 9.12
N GLY A 77 4.60 -11.98 8.53
CA GLY A 77 3.63 -12.89 7.92
C GLY A 77 3.59 -12.82 6.38
N GLN A 78 4.26 -11.83 5.77
CA GLN A 78 4.40 -11.79 4.32
C GLN A 78 5.43 -12.81 3.87
N THR A 79 5.01 -13.72 2.98
CA THR A 79 5.85 -14.80 2.47
C THR A 79 6.18 -14.66 0.98
N GLN A 80 5.57 -13.68 0.31
CA GLN A 80 5.71 -13.48 -1.12
C GLN A 80 6.55 -12.25 -1.42
N LYS A 81 7.15 -12.23 -2.61
CA LYS A 81 7.83 -11.04 -3.12
C LYS A 81 6.80 -9.95 -3.41
N MET A 82 7.01 -8.78 -2.86
CA MET A 82 6.12 -7.64 -3.03
C MET A 82 6.47 -6.85 -4.28
N THR A 83 5.44 -6.42 -5.00
CA THR A 83 5.58 -5.58 -6.19
C THR A 83 4.69 -4.35 -6.03
N TYR A 84 5.28 -3.18 -6.25
CA TYR A 84 4.59 -1.89 -6.21
C TYR A 84 4.54 -1.30 -7.61
N ILE A 85 3.33 -0.99 -8.08
CA ILE A 85 3.09 -0.45 -9.42
C ILE A 85 2.47 0.94 -9.26
N ASP A 86 3.11 1.94 -9.86
CA ASP A 86 2.60 3.29 -9.90
C ASP A 86 2.04 3.59 -11.29
N ILE A 87 0.75 3.91 -11.36
CA ILE A 87 0.12 4.36 -12.58
C ILE A 87 0.25 5.88 -12.64
N MET A 88 0.79 6.38 -13.74
CA MET A 88 1.00 7.82 -13.93
C MET A 88 0.75 8.20 -15.38
N SER A 89 0.18 9.40 -15.58
CA SER A 89 0.01 9.95 -16.91
C SER A 89 1.33 10.52 -17.41
N GLN A 90 1.66 10.23 -18.66
CA GLN A 90 2.89 10.71 -19.27
C GLN A 90 2.89 12.25 -19.38
N ASP A 91 4.04 12.87 -19.13
CA ASP A 91 4.27 14.32 -19.22
C ASP A 91 3.33 15.15 -18.33
N THR A 92 2.93 14.60 -17.18
CA THR A 92 2.08 15.27 -16.21
C THR A 92 2.77 15.41 -14.86
N ILE A 93 2.08 16.08 -13.91
CA ILE A 93 2.53 16.19 -12.53
C ILE A 93 2.69 14.82 -11.86
N ASP A 94 1.97 13.80 -12.30
CA ASP A 94 2.04 12.44 -11.75
C ASP A 94 3.47 11.88 -11.82
N GLU A 95 4.17 12.09 -12.92
CA GLU A 95 5.56 11.65 -13.06
C GLU A 95 6.47 12.31 -12.02
N ARG A 96 6.27 13.61 -11.76
CA ARG A 96 7.04 14.36 -10.78
C ARG A 96 6.77 13.86 -9.37
N ILE A 97 5.52 13.56 -9.05
CA ILE A 97 5.12 13.05 -7.73
C ILE A 97 5.76 11.71 -7.47
N VAL A 98 5.63 10.76 -8.40
CA VAL A 98 6.21 9.42 -8.26
C VAL A 98 7.72 9.48 -8.15
N LYS A 99 8.38 10.28 -8.99
CA LYS A 99 9.83 10.47 -8.94
C LYS A 99 10.29 11.06 -7.61
N ALA A 100 9.57 12.05 -7.09
CA ALA A 100 9.87 12.65 -5.79
C ALA A 100 9.70 11.65 -4.65
N LEU A 101 8.64 10.84 -4.66
CA LEU A 101 8.41 9.80 -3.64
C LEU A 101 9.53 8.75 -3.64
N ARG A 102 9.91 8.26 -4.81
CA ARG A 102 10.99 7.27 -4.95
C ARG A 102 12.32 7.83 -4.46
N ASN A 103 12.61 9.10 -4.77
CA ASN A 103 13.82 9.77 -4.30
C ASN A 103 13.83 9.93 -2.78
N LYS A 104 12.71 10.29 -2.16
CA LYS A 104 12.59 10.39 -0.70
C LYS A 104 12.81 9.04 -0.02
N VAL A 105 12.24 7.97 -0.56
CA VAL A 105 12.45 6.61 -0.05
C VAL A 105 13.94 6.22 -0.13
N ASN A 106 14.59 6.50 -1.24
CA ASN A 106 16.00 6.19 -1.42
C ASN A 106 16.90 6.94 -0.44
N ILE A 107 16.62 8.22 -0.21
CA ILE A 107 17.35 9.03 0.76
C ILE A 107 17.13 8.50 2.18
N ALA A 108 15.89 8.20 2.55
CA ALA A 108 15.58 7.66 3.87
C ALA A 108 16.30 6.33 4.12
N ASN A 109 16.29 5.43 3.16
CA ASN A 109 16.98 4.15 3.26
C ASN A 109 18.49 4.33 3.39
N LYS A 110 19.07 5.26 2.65
CA LYS A 110 20.50 5.57 2.73
C LYS A 110 20.89 6.10 4.11
N ILE A 111 20.10 6.99 4.67
CA ILE A 111 20.33 7.54 6.02
C ILE A 111 20.28 6.43 7.05
N MET A 112 19.29 5.55 7.00
CA MET A 112 19.17 4.42 7.91
C MET A 112 20.36 3.47 7.80
N ASP A 113 20.83 3.18 6.61
CA ASP A 113 22.01 2.35 6.38
C ASP A 113 23.29 2.98 6.98
N GLU A 114 23.46 4.29 6.82
CA GLU A 114 24.58 5.03 7.38
C GLU A 114 24.56 5.01 8.92
N ASP A 115 23.40 5.26 9.51
CA ASP A 115 23.22 5.22 10.95
C ASP A 115 23.54 3.83 11.50
N PHE A 116 23.08 2.80 10.83
CA PHE A 116 23.36 1.42 11.23
C PHE A 116 24.86 1.10 11.19
N ARG A 117 25.57 1.59 10.17
CA ARG A 117 27.01 1.39 10.04
C ARG A 117 27.80 2.10 11.13
N GLU A 118 27.38 3.26 11.57
CA GLU A 118 28.02 4.00 12.66
C GLU A 118 27.86 3.28 14.01
N TRP A 119 26.84 2.47 14.18
CA TRP A 119 26.57 1.73 15.41
C TRP A 119 27.36 0.41 15.53
N ILE A 120 27.91 -0.05 14.44
CA ILE A 120 28.74 -1.24 14.39
C ILE A 120 30.22 -0.87 14.53
#